data_8bac80e47213c5485abc489813a70c46
#
_entry.id   8bac80e47213c5485abc489813a70c46
#
_cell.length_a   1.000
_cell.length_b   1.000
_cell.length_c   1.000
_cell.angle_alpha   90.00
_cell.angle_beta   90.00
_cell.angle_gamma   90.00
#
_symmetry.space_group_name_H-M   'P 1'
#
loop_
_entity.id
_entity.type
_entity.pdbx_description
1 polymer ?
#
loop_
_entity_poly.entity_id
_entity_poly.type
_entity_poly.pdbx_seq_one_letter_code
_entity_poly.pdbx_strand_id
1 'polypeptide(L)'
;MSVIAELEKLNQEIVDASLFYNASRLALKEEEAKLFLYEDLSEVMGKKPTQKDKEHYITLKTIKMREAVEENKRNLDKLLRSYEIKKLECKFMGNFLNNIAGVTGDDD
;
A
#
# COMPACT_ATOMS: atom_id res chain seq x y z
N MET A 1 -19.10 9.29 16.30
CA MET A 1 -19.07 9.09 14.82
C MET A 1 -19.73 7.75 14.51
N SER A 2 -20.58 7.69 13.50
CA SER A 2 -21.20 6.44 13.11
C SER A 2 -20.22 5.47 12.46
N VAL A 3 -20.54 4.18 12.46
CA VAL A 3 -19.69 3.17 11.80
C VAL A 3 -19.60 3.44 10.30
N ILE A 4 -20.71 3.90 9.71
CA ILE A 4 -20.71 4.23 8.27
C ILE A 4 -19.76 5.40 7.98
N ALA A 5 -19.76 6.44 8.81
CA ALA A 5 -18.87 7.57 8.66
C ALA A 5 -17.39 7.15 8.83
N GLU A 6 -17.13 6.24 9.76
CA GLU A 6 -15.79 5.68 9.95
C GLU A 6 -15.34 4.87 8.73
N LEU A 7 -16.24 4.09 8.13
CA LEU A 7 -15.94 3.33 6.91
C LEU A 7 -15.66 4.25 5.74
N GLU A 8 -16.44 5.33 5.59
CA GLU A 8 -16.20 6.31 4.53
C GLU A 8 -14.84 6.98 4.68
N LYS A 9 -14.48 7.34 5.92
CA LYS A 9 -13.18 7.94 6.22
C LYS A 9 -12.04 6.97 5.90
N LEU A 10 -12.16 5.72 6.33
CA LEU A 10 -11.16 4.68 6.05
C LEU A 10 -11.03 4.44 4.55
N ASN A 11 -12.16 4.43 3.82
CA ASN A 11 -12.12 4.25 2.38
C ASN A 11 -11.35 5.37 1.70
N GLN A 12 -11.54 6.62 2.13
CA GLN A 12 -10.79 7.74 1.59
C GLN A 12 -9.29 7.63 1.92
N GLU A 13 -8.96 7.24 3.14
CA GLU A 13 -7.58 7.02 3.54
C GLU A 13 -6.92 5.92 2.71
N ILE A 14 -7.66 4.86 2.39
CA ILE A 14 -7.18 3.76 1.54
C ILE A 14 -6.91 4.25 0.12
N VAL A 15 -7.81 5.05 -0.44
CA VAL A 15 -7.62 5.63 -1.77
C VAL A 15 -6.35 6.48 -1.79
N ASP A 16 -6.17 7.35 -0.80
CA ASP A 16 -4.99 8.20 -0.71
C ASP A 16 -3.71 7.37 -0.54
N ALA A 17 -3.73 6.37 0.33
CA ALA A 17 -2.58 5.49 0.55
C ALA A 17 -2.24 4.68 -0.69
N SER A 18 -3.24 4.24 -1.45
CA SER A 18 -3.04 3.53 -2.72
C SER A 18 -2.35 4.42 -3.76
N LEU A 19 -2.76 5.68 -3.82
CA LEU A 19 -2.14 6.65 -4.72
C LEU A 19 -0.68 6.90 -4.35
N PHE A 20 -0.39 7.07 -3.06
CA PHE A 20 0.98 7.24 -2.58
C PHE A 20 1.85 6.02 -2.88
N TYR A 21 1.32 4.84 -2.63
CA TYR A 21 2.03 3.60 -2.89
C TYR A 21 2.36 3.46 -4.38
N ASN A 22 1.38 3.68 -5.24
CA ASN A 22 1.57 3.58 -6.70
C ASN A 22 2.55 4.63 -7.20
N ALA A 23 2.45 5.87 -6.71
CA ALA A 23 3.36 6.94 -7.09
C ALA A 23 4.80 6.61 -6.69
N SER A 24 5.01 6.08 -5.48
CA SER A 24 6.35 5.71 -5.01
C SER A 24 6.93 4.55 -5.82
N ARG A 25 6.10 3.58 -6.22
CA ARG A 25 6.53 2.48 -7.08
C ARG A 25 6.96 2.97 -8.45
N LEU A 26 6.19 3.87 -9.05
CA LEU A 26 6.51 4.45 -10.36
C LEU A 26 7.80 5.27 -10.30
N ALA A 27 7.95 6.08 -9.25
CA ALA A 27 9.17 6.86 -9.06
C ALA A 27 10.40 5.96 -8.95
N LEU A 28 10.28 4.85 -8.22
CA LEU A 28 11.36 3.87 -8.10
C LEU A 28 11.72 3.26 -9.44
N LYS A 29 10.72 2.86 -10.23
CA LYS A 29 10.94 2.27 -11.56
C LYS A 29 11.63 3.25 -12.50
N GLU A 30 11.20 4.52 -12.46
CA GLU A 30 11.82 5.56 -13.29
C GLU A 30 13.28 5.78 -12.91
N GLU A 31 13.58 5.82 -11.61
CA GLU A 31 14.95 6.00 -11.14
C GLU A 31 15.83 4.81 -11.50
N GLU A 32 15.31 3.59 -11.32
CA GLU A 32 16.02 2.37 -11.73
C GLU A 32 16.35 2.39 -13.22
N ALA A 33 15.38 2.80 -14.05
CA ALA A 33 15.58 2.90 -15.49
C ALA A 33 16.64 3.93 -15.86
N LYS A 34 16.61 5.09 -15.20
CA LYS A 34 17.61 6.14 -15.43
C LYS A 34 19.02 5.65 -15.08
N LEU A 35 19.16 5.01 -13.92
CA LEU A 35 20.44 4.49 -13.48
C LEU A 35 20.96 3.39 -14.40
N PHE A 36 20.07 2.53 -14.88
CA PHE A 36 20.43 1.45 -15.79
C PHE A 36 20.89 1.98 -17.15
N LEU A 37 20.20 3.00 -17.69
CA LEU A 37 20.43 3.49 -19.04
C LEU A 37 21.54 4.53 -19.13
N TYR A 38 21.67 5.38 -18.11
CA TYR A 38 22.51 6.58 -18.21
C TYR A 38 23.74 6.59 -17.31
N GLU A 39 23.78 5.72 -16.30
CA GLU A 39 24.90 5.68 -15.38
C GLU A 39 26.05 4.84 -15.94
N ASP A 40 27.24 5.43 -16.01
CA ASP A 40 28.42 4.69 -16.45
C ASP A 40 29.15 4.11 -15.26
N LEU A 41 28.90 2.84 -14.99
CA LEU A 41 29.52 2.13 -13.87
C LEU A 41 30.98 1.75 -14.12
N SER A 42 31.45 1.77 -15.36
CA SER A 42 32.83 1.41 -15.65
C SER A 42 33.80 2.37 -15.01
N GLU A 43 33.47 3.66 -14.92
CA GLU A 43 34.30 4.67 -14.24
C GLU A 43 34.37 4.40 -12.73
N VAL A 44 33.28 3.96 -12.12
CA VAL A 44 33.21 3.72 -10.67
C VAL A 44 33.95 2.43 -10.30
N MET A 45 33.75 1.38 -11.10
CA MET A 45 34.28 0.04 -10.80
C MET A 45 35.66 -0.22 -11.36
N GLY A 46 36.15 0.60 -12.30
CA GLY A 46 37.42 0.42 -12.95
C GLY A 46 37.49 -0.78 -13.88
N LYS A 47 36.34 -1.38 -14.19
CA LYS A 47 36.22 -2.55 -15.09
C LYS A 47 34.86 -2.52 -15.74
N LYS A 48 34.66 -3.32 -16.77
CA LYS A 48 33.36 -3.46 -17.41
C LYS A 48 32.39 -4.13 -16.43
N PRO A 49 31.28 -3.46 -16.06
CA PRO A 49 30.33 -4.02 -15.11
C PRO A 49 29.53 -5.17 -15.73
N THR A 50 29.30 -6.20 -14.93
CA THR A 50 28.38 -7.28 -15.29
C THR A 50 26.93 -6.84 -15.07
N GLN A 51 25.99 -7.60 -15.56
CA GLN A 51 24.56 -7.37 -15.29
C GLN A 51 24.28 -7.36 -13.79
N LYS A 52 24.91 -8.30 -13.07
CA LYS A 52 24.77 -8.44 -11.63
C LYS A 52 25.33 -7.23 -10.87
N ASP A 53 26.47 -6.71 -11.33
CA ASP A 53 27.08 -5.50 -10.78
C ASP A 53 26.14 -4.30 -10.93
N LYS A 54 25.52 -4.14 -12.09
CA LYS A 54 24.57 -3.06 -12.35
C LYS A 54 23.35 -3.16 -11.45
N GLU A 55 22.79 -4.35 -11.33
CA GLU A 55 21.63 -4.59 -10.47
C GLU A 55 21.92 -4.26 -9.01
N HIS A 56 23.08 -4.69 -8.53
CA HIS A 56 23.51 -4.42 -7.16
C HIS A 56 23.69 -2.91 -6.91
N TYR A 57 24.35 -2.22 -7.84
CA TYR A 57 24.54 -0.78 -7.77
C TYR A 57 23.22 -0.03 -7.73
N ILE A 58 22.29 -0.38 -8.61
CA ILE A 58 20.96 0.24 -8.69
C ILE A 58 20.22 0.02 -7.37
N THR A 59 20.27 -1.19 -6.82
CA THR A 59 19.65 -1.50 -5.54
C THR A 59 20.19 -0.60 -4.43
N LEU A 60 21.51 -0.44 -4.35
CA LEU A 60 22.12 0.42 -3.34
C LEU A 60 21.76 1.90 -3.52
N LYS A 61 21.73 2.37 -4.75
CA LYS A 61 21.39 3.78 -5.04
C LYS A 61 19.92 4.10 -4.77
N THR A 62 19.06 3.12 -4.87
CA THR A 62 17.62 3.31 -4.70
C THR A 62 17.10 2.78 -3.35
N ILE A 63 17.99 2.49 -2.41
CA ILE A 63 17.60 1.85 -1.15
C ILE A 63 16.55 2.65 -0.37
N LYS A 64 16.71 3.98 -0.30
CA LYS A 64 15.76 4.85 0.39
C LYS A 64 14.40 4.88 -0.29
N MET A 65 14.40 4.86 -1.62
CA MET A 65 13.16 4.81 -2.39
C MET A 65 12.45 3.47 -2.19
N ARG A 66 13.20 2.38 -2.11
CA ARG A 66 12.66 1.04 -1.83
C ARG A 66 12.07 0.97 -0.43
N GLU A 67 12.73 1.58 0.55
CA GLU A 67 12.21 1.68 1.91
C GLU A 67 10.90 2.47 1.96
N ALA A 68 10.81 3.56 1.19
CA ALA A 68 9.60 4.36 1.10
C ALA A 68 8.44 3.57 0.48
N VAL A 69 8.71 2.77 -0.55
CA VAL A 69 7.71 1.89 -1.17
C VAL A 69 7.19 0.87 -0.14
N GLU A 70 8.10 0.25 0.60
CA GLU A 70 7.72 -0.73 1.62
C GLU A 70 6.92 -0.10 2.75
N GLU A 71 7.28 1.12 3.17
CA GLU A 71 6.55 1.86 4.20
C GLU A 71 5.12 2.19 3.72
N ASN A 72 4.99 2.66 2.49
CA ASN A 72 3.69 2.97 1.90
C ASN A 72 2.84 1.72 1.75
N LYS A 73 3.44 0.59 1.42
CA LYS A 73 2.75 -0.70 1.35
C LYS A 73 2.24 -1.12 2.72
N ARG A 74 3.08 -1.03 3.75
CA ARG A 74 2.67 -1.38 5.11
C ARG A 74 1.51 -0.51 5.60
N ASN A 75 1.56 0.79 5.29
CA ASN A 75 0.49 1.71 5.65
C ASN A 75 -0.82 1.34 4.97
N LEU A 76 -0.76 1.04 3.68
CA LEU A 76 -1.93 0.60 2.91
C LEU A 76 -2.50 -0.70 3.48
N ASP A 77 -1.65 -1.67 3.78
CA ASP A 77 -2.07 -2.96 4.34
C ASP A 77 -2.76 -2.78 5.70
N LYS A 78 -2.24 -1.88 6.55
CA LYS A 78 -2.86 -1.56 7.84
C LYS A 78 -4.24 -0.97 7.66
N LEU A 79 -4.39 -0.03 6.73
CA LEU A 79 -5.69 0.60 6.44
C LEU A 79 -6.70 -0.40 5.90
N LEU A 80 -6.27 -1.27 5.00
CA LEU A 80 -7.12 -2.33 4.45
C LEU A 80 -7.59 -3.27 5.56
N ARG A 81 -6.71 -3.63 6.47
CA ARG A 81 -7.05 -4.48 7.61
C ARG A 81 -8.05 -3.79 8.54
N SER A 82 -7.81 -2.51 8.82
CA SER A 82 -8.74 -1.71 9.65
C SER A 82 -10.12 -1.62 8.99
N TYR A 83 -10.16 -1.44 7.69
CA TYR A 83 -11.41 -1.41 6.93
C TYR A 83 -12.15 -2.73 7.03
N GLU A 84 -11.46 -3.85 6.88
CA GLU A 84 -12.10 -5.17 6.99
C GLU A 84 -12.66 -5.41 8.39
N ILE A 85 -11.94 -5.00 9.43
CA ILE A 85 -12.42 -5.12 10.81
C ILE A 85 -13.69 -4.28 11.01
N LYS A 86 -13.68 -3.02 10.57
CA LYS A 86 -14.86 -2.15 10.67
C LYS A 86 -16.05 -2.68 9.89
N LYS A 87 -15.79 -3.24 8.73
CA LYS A 87 -16.80 -3.86 7.89
C LYS A 87 -17.46 -5.05 8.59
N LEU A 88 -16.66 -5.87 9.27
CA LEU A 88 -17.17 -6.99 10.08
C LEU A 88 -17.98 -6.49 11.26
N GLU A 89 -17.52 -5.45 11.95
CA GLU A 89 -18.28 -4.83 13.04
C GLU A 89 -19.65 -4.34 12.56
N CYS A 90 -19.67 -3.68 11.41
CA CYS A 90 -20.92 -3.18 10.82
C CYS A 90 -21.87 -4.31 10.48
N LYS A 91 -21.36 -5.39 9.89
CA LYS A 91 -22.14 -6.58 9.55
C LYS A 91 -22.67 -7.26 10.80
N PHE A 92 -21.85 -7.39 11.83
CA PHE A 92 -22.23 -7.99 13.11
C PHE A 92 -23.35 -7.17 13.77
N MET A 93 -23.21 -5.86 13.77
CA MET A 93 -24.21 -4.94 14.31
C MET A 93 -25.55 -5.07 13.57
N GLY A 94 -25.49 -5.17 12.24
CA GLY A 94 -26.68 -5.38 11.41
C GLY A 94 -27.38 -6.69 11.75
N ASN A 95 -26.63 -7.76 11.90
CA ASN A 95 -27.18 -9.06 12.28
C ASN A 95 -27.82 -9.01 13.67
N PHE A 96 -27.19 -8.32 14.62
CA PHE A 96 -27.73 -8.14 15.96
C PHE A 96 -29.07 -7.41 15.93
N LEU A 97 -29.17 -6.33 15.18
CA LEU A 97 -30.40 -5.56 15.04
C LEU A 97 -31.50 -6.38 14.36
N ASN A 98 -31.15 -7.15 13.36
CA ASN A 98 -32.11 -8.03 12.70
C ASN A 98 -32.65 -9.11 13.64
N ASN A 99 -31.82 -9.67 14.49
CA ASN A 99 -32.25 -10.65 15.49
C ASN A 99 -33.20 -10.03 16.50
N ILE A 100 -32.94 -8.80 16.94
CA ILE A 100 -33.83 -8.08 17.84
C ILE A 100 -35.19 -7.85 17.17
N ALA A 101 -35.19 -7.41 15.92
CA ALA A 101 -36.44 -7.17 15.16
C ALA A 101 -37.24 -8.46 15.02
N GLY A 102 -36.55 -9.57 14.74
CA GLY A 102 -37.19 -10.88 14.66
C GLY A 102 -37.82 -11.33 15.96
N VAL A 103 -37.17 -11.03 17.09
CA VAL A 103 -37.69 -11.35 18.41
C VAL A 103 -38.96 -10.54 18.73
N THR A 104 -39.05 -9.32 18.23
CA THR A 104 -40.23 -8.48 18.45
C THR A 104 -41.42 -8.83 17.58
N GLY A 105 -41.33 -9.88 16.80
CA GLY A 105 -42.45 -10.41 16.06
C GLY A 105 -42.64 -9.82 14.68
N ASP A 106 -41.66 -9.17 14.19
CA ASP A 106 -41.72 -8.50 12.92
C ASP A 106 -41.09 -9.31 11.82
N ASP A 107 -41.24 -10.54 11.91
CA ASP A 107 -40.50 -11.47 11.12
C ASP A 107 -41.03 -11.69 9.73
N ASP A 108 -41.90 -10.94 9.31
CA ASP A 108 -42.41 -11.24 8.02
C ASP A 108 -42.08 -10.32 6.93
#